data_783671a89bfe849d54dafa9b62dcbcfe
#
_entry.id   783671a89bfe849d54dafa9b62dcbcfe
#
_cell.length_a   1.000
_cell.length_b   1.000
_cell.length_c   1.000
_cell.angle_alpha   90.00
_cell.angle_beta   90.00
_cell.angle_gamma   90.00
#
_symmetry.space_group_name_H-M   'P 1'
#
loop_
_entity.id
_entity.type
_entity.pdbx_description
1 polymer ?
#
loop_
_entity_poly.entity_id
_entity_poly.type
_entity_poly.pdbx_seq_one_letter_code
_entity_poly.pdbx_strand_id
1 'polypeptide(L)'
;MKKRALIILLAVSLCLNVVLLAIQCMNRRSQPLTGTFLCEGSSHSDGTYLTFDEKGSFTVYRQFDTLFTGTYTADANGVYILDGTALTVPYVVYDGRDTVHFFSVPDAYTYQRISDLPTYVNVEKP
;
A
#
# COMPACT_ATOMS: atom_id res chain seq x y z
N MET A 1 -26.00 2.44 -45.97
CA MET A 1 -24.59 2.22 -45.60
C MET A 1 -24.15 3.07 -44.42
N LYS A 2 -24.36 4.38 -44.41
CA LYS A 2 -23.90 5.29 -43.30
C LYS A 2 -24.43 4.92 -41.92
N LYS A 3 -25.70 4.50 -41.79
CA LYS A 3 -26.28 4.10 -40.47
C LYS A 3 -25.64 2.80 -39.92
N ARG A 4 -25.33 1.83 -40.75
CA ARG A 4 -24.69 0.58 -40.34
C ARG A 4 -23.24 0.81 -39.89
N ALA A 5 -22.50 1.66 -40.61
CA ALA A 5 -21.15 2.05 -40.22
C ALA A 5 -21.12 2.76 -38.85
N LEU A 6 -22.10 3.65 -38.61
CA LEU A 6 -22.21 4.35 -37.34
C LEU A 6 -22.51 3.40 -36.17
N ILE A 7 -23.37 2.41 -36.36
CA ILE A 7 -23.70 1.41 -35.35
C ILE A 7 -22.47 0.57 -35.00
N ILE A 8 -21.72 0.15 -36.03
CA ILE A 8 -20.47 -0.62 -35.82
C ILE A 8 -19.46 0.19 -35.04
N LEU A 9 -19.28 1.47 -35.39
CA LEU A 9 -18.34 2.36 -34.71
C LEU A 9 -18.71 2.56 -33.24
N LEU A 10 -20.00 2.73 -32.94
CA LEU A 10 -20.52 2.84 -31.57
C LEU A 10 -20.29 1.56 -30.76
N ALA A 11 -20.54 0.40 -31.36
CA ALA A 11 -20.33 -0.89 -30.70
C ALA A 11 -18.84 -1.12 -30.38
N VAL A 12 -17.94 -0.82 -31.31
CA VAL A 12 -16.48 -0.92 -31.09
C VAL A 12 -16.03 0.01 -29.98
N SER A 13 -16.51 1.27 -29.97
CA SER A 13 -16.17 2.25 -28.94
C SER A 13 -16.66 1.79 -27.54
N LEU A 14 -17.87 1.22 -27.47
CA LEU A 14 -18.41 0.70 -26.21
C LEU A 14 -17.59 -0.49 -25.70
N CYS A 15 -17.24 -1.44 -26.56
CA CYS A 15 -16.39 -2.58 -26.20
C CYS A 15 -15.01 -2.12 -25.71
N LEU A 16 -14.39 -1.14 -26.36
CA LEU A 16 -13.11 -0.59 -25.97
C LEU A 16 -13.17 0.04 -24.58
N ASN A 17 -14.22 0.82 -24.29
CA ASN A 17 -14.41 1.43 -22.97
C ASN A 17 -14.60 0.37 -21.86
N VAL A 18 -15.35 -0.68 -22.12
CA VAL A 18 -15.53 -1.79 -21.16
C VAL A 18 -14.22 -2.50 -20.89
N VAL A 19 -13.42 -2.78 -21.91
CA VAL A 19 -12.09 -3.40 -21.77
C VAL A 19 -11.16 -2.50 -20.96
N LEU A 20 -11.11 -1.19 -21.24
CA LEU A 20 -10.29 -0.25 -20.50
C LEU A 20 -10.70 -0.16 -19.01
N LEU A 21 -12.00 -0.14 -18.73
CA LEU A 21 -12.50 -0.18 -17.35
C LEU A 21 -12.12 -1.49 -16.65
N ALA A 22 -12.21 -2.62 -17.32
CA ALA A 22 -11.81 -3.92 -16.77
C ALA A 22 -10.30 -3.94 -16.44
N ILE A 23 -9.45 -3.45 -17.34
CA ILE A 23 -8.00 -3.34 -17.11
C ILE A 23 -7.70 -2.41 -15.93
N GLN A 24 -8.38 -1.28 -15.82
CA GLN A 24 -8.20 -0.36 -14.69
C GLN A 24 -8.63 -0.99 -13.36
N CYS A 25 -9.73 -1.74 -13.34
CA CYS A 25 -10.18 -2.47 -12.15
C CYS A 25 -9.21 -3.60 -11.77
N MET A 26 -8.63 -4.29 -12.72
CA MET A 26 -7.63 -5.33 -12.47
C MET A 26 -6.32 -4.74 -11.95
N ASN A 27 -5.85 -3.64 -12.51
CA ASN A 27 -4.63 -2.96 -12.04
C ASN A 27 -4.76 -2.36 -10.64
N ARG A 28 -5.97 -2.02 -10.20
CA ARG A 28 -6.20 -1.55 -8.83
C ARG A 28 -6.13 -2.67 -7.78
N ARG A 29 -6.19 -3.91 -8.20
CA ARG A 29 -6.39 -5.05 -7.28
C ARG A 29 -5.15 -5.63 -6.63
N SER A 30 -3.93 -5.26 -7.00
CA SER A 30 -2.75 -5.95 -6.44
C SER A 30 -1.41 -5.29 -6.71
N GLN A 31 -1.26 -4.00 -6.51
CA GLN A 31 0.11 -3.51 -6.38
C GLN A 31 0.59 -3.85 -4.96
N PRO A 32 1.68 -4.62 -4.82
CA PRO A 32 2.25 -4.84 -3.50
C PRO A 32 2.63 -3.49 -2.90
N LEU A 33 2.26 -3.28 -1.65
CA LEU A 33 2.69 -2.11 -0.90
C LEU A 33 4.18 -2.29 -0.59
N THR A 34 5.03 -1.45 -1.16
CA THR A 34 6.48 -1.52 -0.94
C THR A 34 7.02 -0.17 -0.52
N GLY A 35 8.15 -0.18 0.17
CA GLY A 35 8.86 1.02 0.55
C GLY A 35 9.01 1.21 2.05
N THR A 36 9.58 2.35 2.41
CA THR A 36 9.80 2.78 3.79
C THR A 36 9.09 4.08 4.06
N PHE A 37 8.39 4.12 5.16
CA PHE A 37 7.58 5.25 5.61
C PHE A 37 8.03 5.68 7.00
N LEU A 38 8.07 6.99 7.24
CA LEU A 38 8.40 7.60 8.52
C LEU A 38 7.14 8.17 9.16
N CYS A 39 6.96 7.94 10.46
CA CYS A 39 5.84 8.49 11.21
C CYS A 39 5.86 10.01 11.17
N GLU A 40 4.73 10.61 10.84
CA GLU A 40 4.57 12.06 10.73
C GLU A 40 4.86 12.75 12.07
N GLY A 41 5.54 13.88 12.00
CA GLY A 41 5.99 14.63 13.20
C GLY A 41 7.24 14.06 13.87
N SER A 42 7.79 12.96 13.38
CA SER A 42 9.05 12.39 13.88
C SER A 42 10.26 12.90 13.10
N SER A 43 11.41 12.94 13.76
CA SER A 43 12.70 13.14 13.09
C SER A 43 13.27 11.81 12.58
N HIS A 44 14.25 11.88 11.68
CA HIS A 44 14.91 10.66 11.18
C HIS A 44 15.71 9.92 12.25
N SER A 45 16.11 10.62 13.33
CA SER A 45 16.94 10.04 14.39
C SER A 45 16.16 9.29 15.46
N ASP A 46 14.92 9.68 15.71
CA ASP A 46 14.08 9.13 16.79
C ASP A 46 12.69 8.68 16.33
N GLY A 47 12.47 8.73 15.02
CA GLY A 47 11.20 8.36 14.41
C GLY A 47 10.91 6.87 14.40
N THR A 48 9.63 6.55 14.28
CA THR A 48 9.17 5.20 14.01
C THR A 48 9.01 5.02 12.51
N TYR A 49 9.59 3.95 12.00
CA TYR A 49 9.56 3.57 10.59
C TYR A 49 8.64 2.39 10.38
N LEU A 50 7.95 2.39 9.26
CA LEU A 50 7.13 1.29 8.78
C LEU A 50 7.62 0.90 7.39
N THR A 51 8.05 -0.34 7.24
CA THR A 51 8.63 -0.85 6.00
C THR A 51 7.82 -2.03 5.48
N PHE A 52 7.57 -2.02 4.17
CA PHE A 52 6.92 -3.11 3.45
C PHE A 52 7.84 -3.62 2.36
N ASP A 53 7.97 -4.93 2.22
CA ASP A 53 8.73 -5.55 1.16
C ASP A 53 7.84 -6.21 0.10
N GLU A 54 8.42 -6.52 -1.05
CA GLU A 54 7.71 -7.16 -2.17
C GLU A 54 7.26 -8.60 -1.88
N LYS A 55 7.79 -9.21 -0.82
CA LYS A 55 7.47 -10.58 -0.42
C LYS A 55 6.24 -10.65 0.49
N GLY A 56 5.63 -9.52 0.80
CA GLY A 56 4.48 -9.44 1.68
C GLY A 56 4.83 -9.40 3.16
N SER A 57 6.05 -8.98 3.51
CA SER A 57 6.45 -8.77 4.89
C SER A 57 6.43 -7.29 5.26
N PHE A 58 6.16 -7.00 6.51
CA PHE A 58 6.26 -5.65 7.06
C PHE A 58 7.08 -5.64 8.34
N THR A 59 7.68 -4.49 8.62
CA THR A 59 8.45 -4.25 9.85
C THR A 59 8.16 -2.85 10.36
N VAL A 60 7.82 -2.74 11.63
CA VAL A 60 7.77 -1.47 12.36
C VAL A 60 9.00 -1.41 13.26
N TYR A 61 9.81 -0.37 13.11
CA TYR A 61 11.03 -0.24 13.86
C TYR A 61 11.32 1.22 14.26
N ARG A 62 12.12 1.38 15.30
CA ARG A 62 12.82 2.61 15.63
C ARG A 62 14.31 2.40 15.43
N GLN A 63 15.08 3.48 15.52
CA GLN A 63 16.52 3.38 15.54
C GLN A 63 16.97 2.35 16.61
N PHE A 64 17.73 1.33 16.18
CA PHE A 64 18.27 0.24 16.99
C PHE A 64 17.25 -0.77 17.57
N ASP A 65 15.96 -0.64 17.27
CA ASP A 65 14.97 -1.54 17.85
C ASP A 65 13.85 -1.91 16.86
N THR A 66 13.63 -3.19 16.70
CA THR A 66 12.49 -3.71 15.91
C THR A 66 11.30 -3.91 16.83
N LEU A 67 10.22 -3.17 16.59
CA LEU A 67 9.03 -3.21 17.42
C LEU A 67 8.07 -4.33 17.03
N PHE A 68 7.77 -4.44 15.74
CA PHE A 68 6.84 -5.44 15.20
C PHE A 68 7.32 -5.93 13.84
N THR A 69 7.10 -7.20 13.58
CA THR A 69 7.29 -7.78 12.25
C THR A 69 6.16 -8.75 11.94
N GLY A 70 5.90 -8.97 10.66
CA GLY A 70 4.90 -9.93 10.23
C GLY A 70 4.70 -9.90 8.72
N THR A 71 3.57 -10.40 8.30
CA THR A 71 3.17 -10.42 6.89
C THR A 71 2.00 -9.49 6.64
N TYR A 72 1.81 -9.08 5.40
CA TYR A 72 0.65 -8.29 5.01
C TYR A 72 0.00 -8.87 3.75
N THR A 73 -1.30 -8.69 3.64
CA THR A 73 -2.09 -9.04 2.46
C THR A 73 -2.95 -7.87 2.03
N ALA A 74 -3.04 -7.65 0.73
CA ALA A 74 -3.95 -6.66 0.19
C ALA A 74 -5.38 -7.19 0.30
N ASP A 75 -6.28 -6.40 0.91
CA ASP A 75 -7.71 -6.65 0.87
C ASP A 75 -8.31 -5.95 -0.36
N ALA A 76 -8.92 -4.80 -0.20
CA ALA A 76 -9.50 -4.06 -1.31
C ALA A 76 -9.27 -2.56 -1.13
N ASN A 77 -9.19 -1.81 -2.25
CA ASN A 77 -9.21 -0.35 -2.23
C ASN A 77 -8.12 0.32 -1.37
N GLY A 78 -6.90 -0.21 -1.37
CA GLY A 78 -5.79 0.36 -0.61
C GLY A 78 -5.78 0.00 0.87
N VAL A 79 -6.61 -0.97 1.29
CA VAL A 79 -6.56 -1.54 2.64
C VAL A 79 -5.66 -2.78 2.61
N TYR A 80 -4.77 -2.87 3.58
CA TYR A 80 -3.85 -4.00 3.77
C TYR A 80 -4.03 -4.54 5.18
N ILE A 81 -4.21 -5.85 5.28
CA ILE A 81 -4.33 -6.56 6.55
C ILE A 81 -2.93 -7.01 6.96
N LEU A 82 -2.57 -6.71 8.21
CA LEU A 82 -1.30 -7.09 8.80
C LEU A 82 -1.52 -8.30 9.72
N ASP A 83 -0.63 -9.28 9.61
CA ASP A 83 -0.56 -10.42 10.51
C ASP A 83 0.81 -10.43 11.19
N GLY A 84 0.85 -10.14 12.46
CA GLY A 84 2.07 -10.06 13.25
C GLY A 84 1.81 -10.17 14.74
N THR A 85 2.85 -10.54 15.47
CA THR A 85 2.79 -10.66 16.92
C THR A 85 2.58 -9.30 17.59
N ALA A 86 1.69 -9.25 18.58
CA ALA A 86 1.37 -8.09 19.42
C ALA A 86 0.61 -6.93 18.71
N LEU A 87 0.05 -7.13 17.53
CA LEU A 87 -0.83 -6.17 16.91
C LEU A 87 -2.26 -6.33 17.43
N THR A 88 -2.84 -5.25 17.94
CA THR A 88 -4.23 -5.22 18.42
C THR A 88 -5.24 -4.97 17.30
N VAL A 89 -4.83 -4.23 16.28
CA VAL A 89 -5.64 -3.99 15.07
C VAL A 89 -4.75 -4.12 13.85
N PRO A 90 -5.01 -5.11 13.03
CA PRO A 90 -4.08 -5.52 12.01
C PRO A 90 -4.40 -4.91 10.65
N TYR A 91 -4.50 -3.59 10.49
CA TYR A 91 -4.64 -3.05 9.15
C TYR A 91 -4.02 -1.66 8.96
N VAL A 92 -3.65 -1.39 7.72
CA VAL A 92 -3.21 -0.09 7.25
C VAL A 92 -4.03 0.32 6.03
N VAL A 93 -4.18 1.62 5.83
CA VAL A 93 -4.79 2.20 4.64
C VAL A 93 -3.73 3.01 3.91
N TYR A 94 -3.53 2.70 2.64
CA TYR A 94 -2.57 3.38 1.77
C TYR A 94 -3.32 4.26 0.76
N ASP A 95 -2.93 5.52 0.65
CA ASP A 95 -3.57 6.50 -0.25
C ASP A 95 -3.24 6.28 -1.75
N GLY A 96 -2.37 5.32 -2.05
CA GLY A 96 -1.92 5.02 -3.40
C GLY A 96 -0.79 5.92 -3.91
N ARG A 97 -0.23 6.79 -3.05
CA ARG A 97 0.88 7.70 -3.37
C ARG A 97 2.00 7.58 -2.35
N ASP A 98 1.91 8.37 -1.28
CA ASP A 98 3.02 8.54 -0.34
C ASP A 98 2.62 8.38 1.13
N THR A 99 1.32 8.18 1.43
CA THR A 99 0.82 8.19 2.80
C THR A 99 0.20 6.84 3.18
N VAL A 100 0.60 6.34 4.33
CA VAL A 100 0.03 5.17 4.97
C VAL A 100 -0.55 5.57 6.32
N HIS A 101 -1.80 5.22 6.57
CA HIS A 101 -2.44 5.34 7.88
C HIS A 101 -2.41 3.99 8.57
N PHE A 102 -1.70 3.91 9.67
CA PHE A 102 -1.58 2.73 10.52
C PHE A 102 -2.51 2.87 11.72
N PHE A 103 -3.40 1.91 11.90
CA PHE A 103 -4.35 1.90 12.99
C PHE A 103 -3.92 0.92 14.08
N SER A 104 -3.75 1.45 15.28
CA SER A 104 -3.48 0.69 16.49
C SER A 104 -4.38 1.24 17.58
N VAL A 105 -5.50 0.58 17.85
CA VAL A 105 -6.54 1.07 18.79
C VAL A 105 -5.92 1.33 20.17
N PRO A 106 -6.17 2.50 20.79
CA PRO A 106 -7.07 3.58 20.33
C PRO A 106 -6.47 4.58 19.33
N ASP A 107 -5.22 4.42 18.95
CA ASP A 107 -4.46 5.42 18.23
C ASP A 107 -4.46 5.15 16.71
N ALA A 108 -4.25 6.21 15.95
CA ALA A 108 -3.98 6.17 14.52
C ALA A 108 -2.73 7.00 14.22
N TYR A 109 -1.83 6.44 13.44
CA TYR A 109 -0.58 7.07 13.08
C TYR A 109 -0.50 7.26 11.57
N THR A 110 -0.05 8.42 11.15
CA THR A 110 0.20 8.72 9.73
C THR A 110 1.68 8.58 9.45
N TYR A 111 2.00 7.86 8.38
CA TYR A 111 3.37 7.65 7.91
C TYR A 111 3.53 8.20 6.50
N GLN A 112 4.60 8.94 6.26
CA GLN A 112 4.95 9.49 4.96
C GLN A 112 6.07 8.68 4.33
N ARG A 113 5.96 8.41 3.03
CA ARG A 113 6.98 7.68 2.27
C ARG A 113 8.29 8.47 2.24
N ILE A 114 9.37 7.81 2.57
CA ILE A 114 10.73 8.34 2.49
C ILE A 114 11.59 7.57 1.49
N SER A 115 11.20 6.35 1.10
CA SER A 115 11.90 5.54 0.12
C SER A 115 10.93 4.57 -0.55
N ASP A 116 11.09 4.32 -1.84
CA ASP A 116 10.36 3.30 -2.60
C ASP A 116 10.88 1.89 -2.30
N LEU A 117 12.07 1.78 -1.74
CA LEU A 117 12.67 0.53 -1.35
C LEU A 117 12.54 0.29 0.17
N PRO A 118 12.41 -0.98 0.59
CA PRO A 118 12.48 -1.33 1.99
C PRO A 118 13.90 -1.04 2.52
N THR A 119 14.00 -0.04 3.37
CA THR A 119 15.27 0.41 3.95
C THR A 119 15.22 0.20 5.46
N TYR A 120 16.30 -0.34 6.02
CA TYR A 120 16.44 -0.58 7.45
C TYR A 120 17.59 0.28 7.98
N VAL A 121 17.24 1.28 8.78
CA VAL A 121 18.21 2.24 9.34
C VAL A 121 18.60 1.77 10.74
N ASN A 122 19.85 1.36 10.90
CA ASN A 122 20.43 0.90 12.18
C ASN A 122 19.68 -0.28 12.84
N VAL A 123 18.98 -1.09 12.08
CA VAL A 123 18.40 -2.37 12.51
C VAL A 123 18.79 -3.46 11.53
N GLU A 124 18.93 -4.67 12.02
CA GLU A 124 19.15 -5.81 11.14
C GLU A 124 17.88 -6.10 10.35
N LYS A 125 18.07 -6.45 9.08
CA LYS A 125 16.95 -6.90 8.26
C LYS A 125 16.42 -8.21 8.83
N PRO A 126 15.12 -8.30 9.16
CA PRO A 126 14.53 -9.53 9.66
C PRO A 126 14.52 -10.66 8.60
#